data_feb6eb4c215c0baf640904c748cbcc3c
#
_entry.id   feb6eb4c215c0baf640904c748cbcc3c
#
_cell.length_a   1.000
_cell.length_b   1.000
_cell.length_c   1.000
_cell.angle_alpha   90.00
_cell.angle_beta   90.00
_cell.angle_gamma   90.00
#
_symmetry.space_group_name_H-M   'P 1'
#
loop_
_entity.id
_entity.type
_entity.pdbx_description
1 polymer ?
#
loop_
_entity_poly.entity_id
_entity_poly.type
_entity_poly.pdbx_seq_one_letter_code
_entity_poly.pdbx_strand_id
1 'polypeptide(L)'
;MKLEIINLKKKFNSFTAVNNINLTIKENQTLGLLGPNGCGKTTTIGMMLGLIKPSEGKILFDGVNFEELDREKILSLVNFASPYIELPKKLTVRQNLEIYCRLYGIKNFNERIVEVSHDLNLNAFLDKKTGELSSGQKNRVSLAKSLINKPKILFLDEPTASLDPDIGDF
;
A
#
# COMPACT_ATOMS: atom_id res chain seq x y z
N MET A 1 11.24 11.25 1.61
CA MET A 1 9.94 11.91 1.33
C MET A 1 9.18 12.03 2.64
N LYS A 2 8.81 13.26 3.00
CA LYS A 2 8.04 13.58 4.21
C LYS A 2 6.54 13.65 3.87
N LEU A 3 5.68 13.09 4.71
CA LEU A 3 4.22 13.20 4.60
C LEU A 3 3.68 13.96 5.81
N GLU A 4 2.86 14.97 5.56
CA GLU A 4 2.22 15.75 6.61
C GLU A 4 0.70 15.80 6.39
N ILE A 5 -0.02 15.65 7.46
CA ILE A 5 -1.48 15.78 7.50
C ILE A 5 -1.81 16.92 8.44
N ILE A 6 -2.62 17.86 7.98
CA ILE A 6 -2.97 19.07 8.72
C ILE A 6 -4.48 19.19 8.78
N ASN A 7 -5.04 19.12 10.00
CA ASN A 7 -6.46 19.27 10.30
C ASN A 7 -7.37 18.40 9.42
N LEU A 8 -6.92 17.18 9.11
CA LEU A 8 -7.58 16.29 8.17
C LEU A 8 -8.91 15.80 8.72
N LYS A 9 -9.99 15.97 7.93
CA LYS A 9 -11.33 15.58 8.29
C LYS A 9 -12.05 14.93 7.13
N LYS A 10 -12.84 13.89 7.42
CA LYS A 10 -13.74 13.26 6.46
C LYS A 10 -15.11 13.03 7.06
N LYS A 11 -16.10 13.59 6.39
CA LYS A 11 -17.51 13.34 6.63
C LYS A 11 -18.14 12.58 5.49
N PHE A 12 -18.95 11.59 5.79
CA PHE A 12 -19.85 10.90 4.87
C PHE A 12 -21.27 11.19 5.34
N ASN A 13 -21.98 12.06 4.62
CA ASN A 13 -23.28 12.59 5.05
C ASN A 13 -23.22 13.16 6.48
N SER A 14 -23.97 12.59 7.41
CA SER A 14 -23.99 12.98 8.83
C SER A 14 -22.90 12.33 9.68
N PHE A 15 -22.20 11.30 9.16
CA PHE A 15 -21.19 10.55 9.90
C PHE A 15 -19.79 11.13 9.68
N THR A 16 -19.08 11.44 10.78
CA THR A 16 -17.68 11.88 10.73
C THR A 16 -16.76 10.69 10.94
N ALA A 17 -16.14 10.22 9.86
CA ALA A 17 -15.24 9.07 9.86
C ALA A 17 -13.82 9.43 10.34
N VAL A 18 -13.35 10.64 10.04
CA VAL A 18 -12.05 11.18 10.48
C VAL A 18 -12.29 12.60 10.96
N ASN A 19 -11.80 12.93 12.15
CA ASN A 19 -12.07 14.23 12.78
C ASN A 19 -10.78 14.91 13.21
N ASN A 20 -10.35 15.89 12.43
CA ASN A 20 -9.26 16.83 12.74
C ASN A 20 -7.94 16.16 13.12
N ILE A 21 -7.46 15.24 12.27
CA ILE A 21 -6.18 14.55 12.50
C ILE A 21 -5.01 15.42 12.03
N ASN A 22 -3.98 15.49 12.87
CA ASN A 22 -2.70 16.08 12.55
C ASN A 22 -1.60 15.02 12.71
N LEU A 23 -0.74 14.87 11.71
CA LEU A 23 0.25 13.80 11.67
C LEU A 23 1.43 14.22 10.79
N THR A 24 2.64 13.85 11.19
CA THR A 24 3.84 13.99 10.36
C THR A 24 4.61 12.69 10.35
N ILE A 25 4.90 12.18 9.15
CA ILE A 25 5.76 11.01 8.93
C ILE A 25 7.02 11.50 8.23
N LYS A 26 8.16 11.31 8.88
CA LYS A 26 9.47 11.67 8.32
C LYS A 26 10.01 10.52 7.47
N GLU A 27 11.04 10.82 6.69
CA GLU A 27 11.77 9.80 5.94
C GLU A 27 12.39 8.76 6.90
N ASN A 28 12.39 7.51 6.45
CA ASN A 28 12.85 6.35 7.22
C ASN A 28 12.12 6.14 8.56
N GLN A 29 10.89 6.62 8.67
CA GLN A 29 10.04 6.42 9.83
C GLN A 29 8.93 5.41 9.53
N THR A 30 8.73 4.47 10.45
CA THR A 30 7.53 3.62 10.47
C THR A 30 6.54 4.19 11.47
N LEU A 31 5.28 4.32 11.04
CA LEU A 31 4.18 4.80 11.88
C LEU A 31 3.03 3.80 11.89
N GLY A 32 2.61 3.38 13.07
CA GLY A 32 1.42 2.55 13.27
C GLY A 32 0.16 3.40 13.52
N LEU A 33 -0.89 3.16 12.72
CA LEU A 33 -2.24 3.67 12.98
C LEU A 33 -3.00 2.63 13.78
N LEU A 34 -3.16 2.85 15.08
CA LEU A 34 -3.84 1.94 15.99
C LEU A 34 -5.26 2.43 16.30
N GLY A 35 -6.17 1.50 16.52
CA GLY A 35 -7.55 1.79 16.91
C GLY A 35 -8.52 0.67 16.52
N PRO A 36 -9.74 0.67 17.08
CA PRO A 36 -10.76 -0.34 16.79
C PRO A 36 -11.22 -0.31 15.33
N ASN A 37 -11.92 -1.37 14.91
CA ASN A 37 -12.52 -1.39 13.57
C ASN A 37 -13.54 -0.26 13.44
N GLY A 38 -13.57 0.40 12.27
CA GLY A 38 -14.45 1.53 12.01
C GLY A 38 -13.97 2.89 12.53
N CYS A 39 -12.81 2.98 13.20
CA CYS A 39 -12.30 4.27 13.70
C CYS A 39 -11.67 5.18 12.63
N GLY A 40 -11.73 4.82 11.34
CA GLY A 40 -11.27 5.66 10.24
C GLY A 40 -9.85 5.39 9.72
N LYS A 41 -9.17 4.31 10.13
CA LYS A 41 -7.81 3.97 9.65
C LYS A 41 -7.74 3.86 8.12
N THR A 42 -8.53 2.98 7.53
CA THR A 42 -8.62 2.78 6.07
C THR A 42 -9.08 4.05 5.34
N THR A 43 -9.99 4.83 5.94
CA THR A 43 -10.41 6.12 5.38
C THR A 43 -9.23 7.11 5.35
N THR A 44 -8.44 7.15 6.41
CA THR A 44 -7.24 8.02 6.49
C THR A 44 -6.19 7.61 5.44
N ILE A 45 -5.90 6.31 5.32
CA ILE A 45 -5.02 5.78 4.27
C ILE A 45 -5.59 6.12 2.88
N GLY A 46 -6.88 5.92 2.66
CA GLY A 46 -7.54 6.26 1.38
C GLY A 46 -7.44 7.73 1.01
N MET A 47 -7.45 8.64 1.99
CA MET A 47 -7.21 10.07 1.75
C MET A 47 -5.75 10.34 1.39
N MET A 48 -4.79 9.70 2.08
CA MET A 48 -3.36 9.83 1.76
C MET A 48 -2.99 9.28 0.38
N LEU A 49 -3.72 8.28 -0.10
CA LEU A 49 -3.60 7.73 -1.45
C LEU A 49 -4.38 8.52 -2.52
N GLY A 50 -5.14 9.56 -2.12
CA GLY A 50 -5.99 10.32 -3.03
C GLY A 50 -7.17 9.54 -3.60
N LEU A 51 -7.53 8.39 -3.01
CA LEU A 51 -8.70 7.60 -3.34
C LEU A 51 -9.98 8.21 -2.75
N ILE A 52 -9.83 8.91 -1.63
CA ILE A 52 -10.91 9.59 -0.93
C ILE A 52 -10.53 11.06 -0.79
N LYS A 53 -11.38 11.97 -1.28
CA LYS A 53 -11.16 13.41 -1.10
C LYS A 53 -11.47 13.80 0.36
N PRO A 54 -10.57 14.50 1.06
CA PRO A 54 -10.87 15.10 2.36
C PRO A 54 -12.08 16.05 2.32
N SER A 55 -12.81 16.15 3.42
CA SER A 55 -13.85 17.17 3.57
C SER A 55 -13.25 18.50 4.02
N GLU A 56 -12.22 18.45 4.87
CA GLU A 56 -11.46 19.60 5.38
C GLU A 56 -10.01 19.18 5.62
N GLY A 57 -9.11 20.15 5.73
CA GLY A 57 -7.68 19.91 5.94
C GLY A 57 -6.91 19.64 4.66
N LYS A 58 -5.65 19.29 4.79
CA LYS A 58 -4.76 19.06 3.64
C LYS A 58 -3.71 18.00 3.94
N ILE A 59 -3.17 17.43 2.86
CA ILE A 59 -2.10 16.42 2.87
C ILE A 59 -0.96 17.01 2.08
N LEU A 60 0.24 17.03 2.65
CA LEU A 60 1.44 17.57 2.02
C LEU A 60 2.46 16.45 1.82
N PHE A 61 3.06 16.40 0.63
CA PHE A 61 4.24 15.60 0.33
C PHE A 61 5.43 16.54 0.12
N ASP A 62 6.46 16.39 0.96
CA ASP A 62 7.62 17.30 1.01
C ASP A 62 7.23 18.79 1.05
N GLY A 63 6.17 19.13 1.80
CA GLY A 63 5.68 20.49 2.01
C GLY A 63 4.72 21.00 0.92
N VAL A 64 4.50 20.25 -0.17
CA VAL A 64 3.59 20.66 -1.26
C VAL A 64 2.25 19.94 -1.12
N ASN A 65 1.16 20.68 -1.27
CA ASN A 65 -0.18 20.12 -1.14
C ASN A 65 -0.44 19.08 -2.23
N PHE A 66 -0.98 17.91 -1.84
CA PHE A 66 -1.29 16.82 -2.76
C PHE A 66 -2.22 17.23 -3.92
N GLU A 67 -3.14 18.18 -3.68
CA GLU A 67 -4.04 18.68 -4.71
C GLU A 67 -3.33 19.55 -5.79
N GLU A 68 -2.13 20.07 -5.47
CA GLU A 68 -1.31 20.91 -6.36
C GLU A 68 -0.23 20.11 -7.10
N LEU A 69 -0.03 18.84 -6.71
CA LEU A 69 1.01 17.99 -7.27
C LEU A 69 0.50 17.25 -8.51
N ASP A 70 1.43 16.90 -9.38
CA ASP A 70 1.21 15.90 -10.42
C ASP A 70 0.87 14.55 -9.76
N ARG A 71 -0.38 14.18 -9.84
CA ARG A 71 -0.92 12.99 -9.17
C ARG A 71 -0.22 11.71 -9.63
N GLU A 72 0.07 11.56 -10.92
CA GLU A 72 0.75 10.38 -11.45
C GLU A 72 2.15 10.26 -10.88
N LYS A 73 2.86 11.39 -10.82
CA LYS A 73 4.21 11.45 -10.26
C LYS A 73 4.24 11.04 -8.78
N ILE A 74 3.31 11.53 -7.98
CA ILE A 74 3.23 11.14 -6.56
C ILE A 74 2.83 9.68 -6.41
N LEU A 75 1.81 9.23 -7.15
CA LEU A 75 1.35 7.85 -7.07
C LEU A 75 2.39 6.83 -7.56
N SER A 76 3.31 7.23 -8.43
CA SER A 76 4.44 6.38 -8.80
C SER A 76 5.46 6.18 -7.67
N LEU A 77 5.50 7.10 -6.69
CA LEU A 77 6.40 7.07 -5.53
C LEU A 77 5.79 6.45 -4.28
N VAL A 78 4.51 6.11 -4.31
CA VAL A 78 3.81 5.47 -3.20
C VAL A 78 3.23 4.12 -3.63
N ASN A 79 2.97 3.24 -2.68
CA ASN A 79 2.24 2.01 -2.95
C ASN A 79 1.42 1.60 -1.72
N PHE A 80 0.54 0.62 -1.92
CA PHE A 80 -0.41 0.17 -0.93
C PHE A 80 -0.56 -1.35 -0.98
N ALA A 81 -0.55 -1.99 0.19
CA ALA A 81 -0.91 -3.38 0.36
C ALA A 81 -2.05 -3.51 1.36
N SER A 82 -3.01 -4.35 1.02
CA SER A 82 -4.14 -4.73 1.87
C SER A 82 -4.52 -6.18 1.54
N PRO A 83 -4.92 -6.99 2.53
CA PRO A 83 -5.36 -8.37 2.30
C PRO A 83 -6.65 -8.45 1.46
N TYR A 84 -7.39 -7.35 1.36
CA TYR A 84 -8.63 -7.27 0.59
C TYR A 84 -8.42 -7.03 -0.91
N ILE A 85 -7.18 -6.71 -1.35
CA ILE A 85 -6.87 -6.55 -2.77
C ILE A 85 -6.42 -7.88 -3.34
N GLU A 86 -7.33 -8.56 -4.01
CA GLU A 86 -7.02 -9.81 -4.69
C GLU A 86 -6.31 -9.58 -6.03
N LEU A 87 -5.26 -10.35 -6.26
CA LEU A 87 -4.61 -10.44 -7.58
C LEU A 87 -5.40 -11.38 -8.51
N PRO A 88 -5.34 -11.19 -9.83
CA PRO A 88 -5.96 -12.07 -10.81
C PRO A 88 -5.62 -13.54 -10.60
N LYS A 89 -6.59 -14.34 -10.13
CA LYS A 89 -6.39 -15.74 -9.69
C LYS A 89 -5.93 -16.69 -10.79
N LYS A 90 -6.25 -16.39 -12.05
CA LYS A 90 -5.91 -17.22 -13.23
C LYS A 90 -4.48 -17.00 -13.74
N LEU A 91 -3.84 -15.91 -13.34
CA LEU A 91 -2.47 -15.58 -13.72
C LEU A 91 -1.48 -16.16 -12.73
N THR A 92 -0.27 -16.46 -13.20
CA THR A 92 0.84 -16.85 -12.32
C THR A 92 1.30 -15.66 -11.50
N VAL A 93 2.07 -15.92 -10.43
CA VAL A 93 2.69 -14.85 -9.62
C VAL A 93 3.56 -13.97 -10.51
N ARG A 94 4.41 -14.58 -11.34
CA ARG A 94 5.27 -13.87 -12.30
C ARG A 94 4.47 -12.96 -13.22
N GLN A 95 3.40 -13.44 -13.84
CA GLN A 95 2.55 -12.67 -14.73
C GLN A 95 1.88 -11.49 -14.01
N ASN A 96 1.42 -11.71 -12.77
CA ASN A 96 0.86 -10.64 -11.96
C ASN A 96 1.91 -9.55 -11.68
N LEU A 97 3.11 -9.91 -11.24
CA LEU A 97 4.18 -8.95 -10.96
C LEU A 97 4.63 -8.21 -12.24
N GLU A 98 4.69 -8.90 -13.38
CA GLU A 98 5.02 -8.29 -14.67
C GLU A 98 4.01 -7.20 -15.07
N ILE A 99 2.71 -7.46 -14.89
CA ILE A 99 1.67 -6.44 -15.16
C ILE A 99 1.92 -5.17 -14.34
N TYR A 100 2.22 -5.32 -13.04
CA TYR A 100 2.51 -4.15 -12.21
C TYR A 100 3.81 -3.46 -12.59
N CYS A 101 4.87 -4.20 -12.94
CA CYS A 101 6.08 -3.59 -13.49
C CYS A 101 5.79 -2.73 -14.71
N ARG A 102 4.97 -3.23 -15.65
CA ARG A 102 4.58 -2.50 -16.86
C ARG A 102 3.73 -1.28 -16.54
N LEU A 103 2.78 -1.39 -15.61
CA LEU A 103 1.95 -0.26 -15.16
C LEU A 103 2.78 0.87 -14.55
N TYR A 104 3.87 0.53 -13.83
CA TYR A 104 4.80 1.51 -13.27
C TYR A 104 5.94 1.92 -14.23
N GLY A 105 5.93 1.47 -15.49
CA GLY A 105 6.94 1.81 -16.49
C GLY A 105 8.33 1.25 -16.22
N ILE A 106 8.44 0.16 -15.48
CA ILE A 106 9.72 -0.47 -15.13
C ILE A 106 10.26 -1.21 -16.35
N LYS A 107 11.37 -0.73 -16.91
CA LYS A 107 11.97 -1.29 -18.13
C LYS A 107 12.59 -2.66 -17.89
N ASN A 108 13.37 -2.80 -16.80
CA ASN A 108 14.08 -4.04 -16.45
C ASN A 108 13.21 -4.91 -15.53
N PHE A 109 11.99 -5.21 -15.95
CA PHE A 109 11.01 -5.89 -15.10
C PHE A 109 11.44 -7.30 -14.67
N ASN A 110 12.19 -8.05 -15.51
CA ASN A 110 12.67 -9.36 -15.14
C ASN A 110 13.62 -9.32 -13.92
N GLU A 111 14.59 -8.41 -13.94
CA GLU A 111 15.51 -8.21 -12.82
C GLU A 111 14.76 -7.78 -11.56
N ARG A 112 13.79 -6.87 -11.73
CA ARG A 112 12.98 -6.39 -10.60
C ARG A 112 12.12 -7.49 -9.99
N ILE A 113 11.53 -8.37 -10.80
CA ILE A 113 10.78 -9.53 -10.31
C ILE A 113 11.69 -10.49 -9.56
N VAL A 114 12.90 -10.77 -10.07
CA VAL A 114 13.89 -11.61 -9.38
C VAL A 114 14.25 -11.02 -8.01
N GLU A 115 14.56 -9.72 -7.96
CA GLU A 115 14.89 -8.99 -6.72
C GLU A 115 13.78 -9.16 -5.66
N VAL A 116 12.55 -8.75 -5.95
CA VAL A 116 11.45 -8.82 -4.97
C VAL A 116 11.07 -10.27 -4.64
N SER A 117 11.28 -11.20 -5.56
CA SER A 117 10.99 -12.63 -5.34
C SER A 117 12.00 -13.28 -4.43
N HIS A 118 13.26 -12.88 -4.51
CA HIS A 118 14.30 -13.29 -3.58
C HIS A 118 13.99 -12.75 -2.17
N ASP A 119 13.75 -11.44 -2.03
CA ASP A 119 13.53 -10.78 -0.75
C ASP A 119 12.32 -11.35 0.02
N LEU A 120 11.30 -11.81 -0.70
CA LEU A 120 10.05 -12.31 -0.11
C LEU A 120 9.85 -13.82 -0.27
N ASN A 121 10.91 -14.56 -0.64
CA ASN A 121 10.90 -16.02 -0.78
C ASN A 121 9.75 -16.53 -1.69
N LEU A 122 9.59 -15.93 -2.89
CA LEU A 122 8.55 -16.32 -3.85
C LEU A 122 9.01 -17.34 -4.87
N ASN A 123 10.33 -17.64 -4.98
CA ASN A 123 10.94 -18.42 -6.07
C ASN A 123 10.27 -19.78 -6.27
N ALA A 124 9.86 -20.46 -5.18
CA ALA A 124 9.26 -21.78 -5.24
C ALA A 124 7.85 -21.82 -5.88
N PHE A 125 7.21 -20.66 -6.05
CA PHE A 125 5.83 -20.57 -6.55
C PHE A 125 5.58 -19.43 -7.54
N LEU A 126 6.66 -18.85 -8.11
CA LEU A 126 6.56 -17.79 -9.12
C LEU A 126 5.69 -18.17 -10.32
N ASP A 127 5.78 -19.43 -10.74
CA ASP A 127 5.07 -19.94 -11.91
C ASP A 127 3.75 -20.65 -11.56
N LYS A 128 3.34 -20.66 -10.25
CA LYS A 128 2.02 -21.09 -9.82
C LYS A 128 0.98 -20.00 -10.01
N LYS A 129 -0.26 -20.37 -10.29
CA LYS A 129 -1.38 -19.43 -10.33
C LYS A 129 -1.66 -18.88 -8.95
N THR A 130 -1.94 -17.58 -8.85
CA THR A 130 -2.22 -16.93 -7.57
C THR A 130 -3.44 -17.49 -6.86
N GLY A 131 -4.40 -18.08 -7.61
CA GLY A 131 -5.55 -18.78 -7.04
C GLY A 131 -5.20 -20.05 -6.25
N GLU A 132 -4.06 -20.67 -6.52
CA GLU A 132 -3.60 -21.95 -5.93
C GLU A 132 -2.73 -21.74 -4.67
N LEU A 133 -2.45 -20.48 -4.32
CA LEU A 133 -1.57 -20.12 -3.22
C LEU A 133 -2.30 -20.17 -1.87
N SER A 134 -1.56 -20.53 -0.82
CA SER A 134 -2.02 -20.36 0.56
C SER A 134 -2.21 -18.88 0.91
N SER A 135 -2.91 -18.58 2.02
CA SER A 135 -3.11 -17.19 2.49
C SER A 135 -1.78 -16.48 2.74
N GLY A 136 -0.85 -17.10 3.43
CA GLY A 136 0.49 -16.55 3.67
C GLY A 136 1.31 -16.34 2.39
N GLN A 137 1.19 -17.25 1.39
CA GLN A 137 1.82 -17.05 0.08
C GLN A 137 1.20 -15.86 -0.66
N LYS A 138 -0.14 -15.72 -0.64
CA LYS A 138 -0.86 -14.57 -1.22
C LYS A 138 -0.42 -13.25 -0.59
N ASN A 139 -0.25 -13.22 0.73
CA ASN A 139 0.24 -12.02 1.43
C ASN A 139 1.65 -11.64 0.98
N ARG A 140 2.57 -12.60 0.86
CA ARG A 140 3.91 -12.34 0.34
C ARG A 140 3.89 -11.80 -1.09
N VAL A 141 3.03 -12.32 -1.95
CA VAL A 141 2.86 -11.82 -3.33
C VAL A 141 2.25 -10.40 -3.32
N SER A 142 1.27 -10.13 -2.47
CA SER A 142 0.70 -8.79 -2.31
C SER A 142 1.74 -7.78 -1.84
N LEU A 143 2.60 -8.17 -0.90
CA LEU A 143 3.71 -7.34 -0.45
C LEU A 143 4.75 -7.13 -1.57
N ALA A 144 5.11 -8.17 -2.33
CA ALA A 144 6.00 -8.04 -3.48
C ALA A 144 5.46 -7.05 -4.52
N LYS A 145 4.18 -7.15 -4.84
CA LYS A 145 3.48 -6.20 -5.71
C LYS A 145 3.58 -4.78 -5.17
N SER A 146 3.42 -4.58 -3.88
CA SER A 146 3.47 -3.24 -3.27
C SER A 146 4.89 -2.65 -3.17
N LEU A 147 5.92 -3.49 -3.27
CA LEU A 147 7.33 -3.07 -3.31
C LEU A 147 7.87 -2.91 -4.74
N ILE A 148 7.12 -3.31 -5.77
CA ILE A 148 7.60 -3.46 -7.14
C ILE A 148 8.17 -2.16 -7.73
N ASN A 149 7.56 -1.01 -7.42
CA ASN A 149 7.97 0.31 -7.89
C ASN A 149 9.00 1.01 -6.97
N LYS A 150 9.60 0.31 -5.99
CA LYS A 150 10.51 0.92 -4.98
C LYS A 150 9.90 2.17 -4.33
N PRO A 151 8.73 2.07 -3.71
CA PRO A 151 8.00 3.23 -3.24
C PRO A 151 8.78 3.99 -2.15
N LYS A 152 8.63 5.32 -2.14
CA LYS A 152 9.16 6.18 -1.06
C LYS A 152 8.30 6.14 0.19
N ILE A 153 6.99 5.85 0.02
CA ILE A 153 6.05 5.60 1.12
C ILE A 153 5.26 4.34 0.79
N LEU A 154 5.23 3.39 1.71
CA LEU A 154 4.41 2.19 1.64
C LEU A 154 3.31 2.27 2.69
N PHE A 155 2.07 2.16 2.25
CA PHE A 155 0.92 2.04 3.13
C PHE A 155 0.53 0.57 3.27
N LEU A 156 0.37 0.11 4.52
CA LEU A 156 -0.07 -1.24 4.84
C LEU A 156 -1.36 -1.16 5.64
N ASP A 157 -2.43 -1.77 5.13
CA ASP A 157 -3.71 -1.88 5.83
C ASP A 157 -3.89 -3.33 6.27
N GLU A 158 -3.96 -3.56 7.57
CA GLU A 158 -4.07 -4.88 8.19
C GLU A 158 -3.06 -5.93 7.66
N PRO A 159 -1.75 -5.63 7.64
CA PRO A 159 -0.75 -6.48 6.98
C PRO A 159 -0.62 -7.89 7.59
N THR A 160 -1.11 -8.08 8.81
CA THR A 160 -1.07 -9.35 9.55
C THR A 160 -2.38 -10.09 9.59
N ALA A 161 -3.46 -9.57 8.97
CA ALA A 161 -4.81 -10.13 9.05
C ALA A 161 -4.95 -11.60 8.58
N SER A 162 -3.98 -12.14 7.85
CA SER A 162 -3.99 -13.51 7.35
C SER A 162 -2.75 -14.31 7.80
N LEU A 163 -1.98 -13.80 8.75
CA LEU A 163 -0.86 -14.55 9.34
C LEU A 163 -1.39 -15.32 10.53
N ASP A 164 -0.98 -16.59 10.66
CA ASP A 164 -1.21 -17.37 11.86
C ASP A 164 -0.60 -16.62 13.07
N PRO A 165 -1.28 -16.54 14.22
CA PRO A 165 -0.76 -15.88 15.41
C PRO A 165 0.64 -16.36 15.82
N ASP A 166 0.97 -17.62 15.54
CA ASP A 166 2.24 -18.25 15.85
C ASP A 166 3.42 -17.84 14.93
N ILE A 167 3.16 -17.09 13.83
CA ILE A 167 4.21 -16.63 12.90
C ILE A 167 4.55 -15.13 13.10
N GLY A 168 3.85 -14.47 13.98
CA GLY A 168 4.01 -13.03 14.27
C GLY A 168 5.20 -12.64 15.14
N ASP A 169 5.98 -13.60 15.63
CA ASP A 169 7.09 -13.41 16.59
C ASP A 169 8.49 -13.53 15.93
N PHE A 170 8.67 -13.00 14.69
CA PHE A 170 9.98 -12.85 14.07
C PHE A 170 10.31 -11.41 13.71
#